data_e245df9374d26e192e0c4dba8d2423c5
#
_entry.id   e245df9374d26e192e0c4dba8d2423c5
#
_cell.length_a   1.000
_cell.length_b   1.000
_cell.length_c   1.000
_cell.angle_alpha   90.00
_cell.angle_beta   90.00
_cell.angle_gamma   90.00
#
_symmetry.space_group_name_H-M   'P 1'
#
loop_
_entity.id
_entity.type
_entity.pdbx_description
1 polymer ?
#
loop_
_entity_poly.entity_id
_entity_poly.type
_entity_poly.pdbx_seq_one_letter_code
_entity_poly.pdbx_strand_id
1 'polypeptide(L)'
;MKKCILITLVICFLLAGCKSRDGGNGSDAVPDVTLPISTTAAAEQSASRILPLPDPTMDNLNDATLSVSLEEGGAYVDDTGKMQMDVKIYTYDKYDMVDISMLKVGDILVTHSGDVEITALVREDSGAVLINGGLDENGFDLITDETGIFYERGYNDAKNWYEIGQATIRVSVDFEYHDTSDPEAGELLYYPGSFLIGEVTDYYFTPYNTTIRVENGQIIEMYRVYIP
;
A
#
# COMPACT_ATOMS: atom_id res chain seq x y z
N MET A 1 13.71 10.09 -37.18
CA MET A 1 14.06 11.49 -36.86
C MET A 1 13.50 11.80 -35.47
N LYS A 2 14.37 11.80 -34.47
CA LYS A 2 13.99 12.02 -33.07
C LYS A 2 14.23 13.49 -32.74
N LYS A 3 13.21 14.20 -32.28
CA LYS A 3 13.34 15.59 -31.80
C LYS A 3 13.40 15.53 -30.26
N CYS A 4 14.60 15.76 -29.69
CA CYS A 4 14.78 16.06 -28.28
C CYS A 4 14.36 17.49 -28.01
N ILE A 5 13.44 17.71 -27.09
CA ILE A 5 13.11 19.02 -26.53
C ILE A 5 13.82 19.14 -25.19
N LEU A 6 14.83 19.99 -25.14
CA LEU A 6 15.59 20.35 -23.95
C LEU A 6 14.88 21.53 -23.27
N ILE A 7 14.31 21.32 -22.09
CA ILE A 7 13.74 22.41 -21.28
C ILE A 7 14.77 22.78 -20.22
N THR A 8 15.37 23.96 -20.40
CA THR A 8 16.33 24.55 -19.45
C THR A 8 15.55 25.40 -18.45
N LEU A 9 15.51 24.99 -17.20
CA LEU A 9 14.91 25.75 -16.09
C LEU A 9 15.99 26.67 -15.50
N VAL A 10 15.84 27.98 -15.65
CA VAL A 10 16.71 29.00 -15.03
C VAL A 10 16.10 29.40 -13.71
N ILE A 11 16.80 29.10 -12.61
CA ILE A 11 16.43 29.55 -11.25
C ILE A 11 17.27 30.78 -10.92
N CYS A 12 16.62 31.95 -10.82
CA CYS A 12 17.22 33.19 -10.34
C CYS A 12 17.20 33.24 -8.81
N PHE A 13 18.38 33.20 -8.19
CA PHE A 13 18.56 33.54 -6.77
C PHE A 13 18.67 35.06 -6.61
N LEU A 14 17.73 35.67 -5.91
CA LEU A 14 17.83 37.04 -5.41
C LEU A 14 18.39 37.02 -3.98
N LEU A 15 19.64 37.42 -3.85
CA LEU A 15 20.29 37.74 -2.59
C LEU A 15 19.94 39.18 -2.18
N ALA A 16 19.14 39.34 -1.15
CA ALA A 16 18.92 40.63 -0.49
C ALA A 16 19.90 40.77 0.68
N GLY A 17 20.89 41.68 0.51
CA GLY A 17 21.84 41.98 1.55
C GLY A 17 21.25 42.93 2.60
N CYS A 18 21.43 42.61 3.86
CA CYS A 18 21.20 43.51 4.98
C CYS A 18 22.48 44.31 5.32
N LYS A 19 22.34 45.61 5.31
CA LYS A 19 23.36 46.60 5.59
C LYS A 19 23.42 46.91 7.09
N SER A 20 24.55 46.64 7.74
CA SER A 20 24.80 47.05 9.10
C SER A 20 25.00 48.57 9.22
N ARG A 21 24.51 49.17 10.25
CA ARG A 21 24.71 50.56 10.59
C ARG A 21 25.19 50.63 12.05
N ASP A 22 26.46 50.99 12.19
CA ASP A 22 27.08 51.34 13.45
C ASP A 22 26.62 52.71 13.95
N GLY A 23 26.61 52.86 15.27
CA GLY A 23 26.85 54.15 15.91
C GLY A 23 25.81 54.60 16.92
N GLY A 24 26.16 54.70 18.18
CA GLY A 24 25.43 55.50 19.17
C GLY A 24 25.62 55.05 20.63
N ASN A 25 26.64 55.58 21.23
CA ASN A 25 26.94 55.50 22.68
C ASN A 25 25.86 56.25 23.48
N GLY A 26 25.22 55.61 24.49
CA GLY A 26 24.27 56.25 25.40
C GLY A 26 24.09 55.38 26.62
N SER A 27 24.82 55.75 27.70
CA SER A 27 24.71 55.15 29.00
C SER A 27 23.46 55.71 29.70
N ASP A 28 22.44 54.86 29.89
CA ASP A 28 21.38 55.10 30.86
C ASP A 28 20.98 53.78 31.51
N ALA A 29 21.02 53.79 32.84
CA ALA A 29 20.69 52.66 33.69
C ALA A 29 19.22 52.28 33.54
N VAL A 30 18.97 51.11 33.03
CA VAL A 30 17.63 50.52 32.94
C VAL A 30 17.40 49.67 34.18
N PRO A 31 16.24 49.81 34.87
CA PRO A 31 15.91 48.96 36.01
C PRO A 31 15.76 47.50 35.56
N ASP A 32 16.32 46.61 36.36
CA ASP A 32 16.24 45.17 36.21
C ASP A 32 14.76 44.68 36.29
N VAL A 33 14.08 44.62 35.16
CA VAL A 33 12.75 44.00 35.05
C VAL A 33 12.98 42.53 34.80
N THR A 34 13.02 41.75 35.87
CA THR A 34 12.94 40.28 35.77
C THR A 34 11.58 39.90 35.23
N LEU A 35 11.49 39.73 33.91
CA LEU A 35 10.32 39.13 33.29
C LEU A 35 10.22 37.67 33.75
N PRO A 36 9.04 37.21 34.19
CA PRO A 36 8.89 35.82 34.51
C PRO A 36 9.15 35.02 33.21
N ILE A 37 10.09 34.11 33.24
CA ILE A 37 10.29 33.11 32.22
C ILE A 37 9.01 32.29 32.22
N SER A 38 8.08 32.62 31.33
CA SER A 38 7.00 31.70 30.99
C SER A 38 7.65 30.45 30.43
N THR A 39 7.80 29.46 31.26
CA THR A 39 8.05 28.10 30.82
C THR A 39 6.80 27.72 29.99
N THR A 40 6.87 27.95 28.71
CA THR A 40 5.89 27.37 27.77
C THR A 40 6.00 25.88 27.99
N ALA A 41 5.06 25.32 28.74
CA ALA A 41 4.90 23.88 28.79
C ALA A 41 4.87 23.41 27.31
N ALA A 42 5.85 22.60 26.91
CA ALA A 42 5.82 21.92 25.65
C ALA A 42 4.45 21.24 25.62
N ALA A 43 3.58 21.66 24.72
CA ALA A 43 2.32 20.97 24.49
C ALA A 43 2.72 19.52 24.23
N GLU A 44 2.33 18.62 25.11
CA GLU A 44 2.44 17.18 24.88
C GLU A 44 1.68 16.93 23.58
N GLN A 45 2.42 16.81 22.50
CA GLN A 45 1.88 16.49 21.20
C GLN A 45 1.37 15.06 21.33
N SER A 46 0.05 14.90 21.47
CA SER A 46 -0.55 13.57 21.60
C SER A 46 -0.09 12.71 20.40
N ALA A 47 0.27 11.47 20.69
CA ALA A 47 0.62 10.49 19.69
C ALA A 47 -0.54 10.38 18.67
N SER A 48 -0.21 10.47 17.39
CA SER A 48 -1.18 10.21 16.31
C SER A 48 -1.32 8.71 16.11
N ARG A 49 -2.52 8.27 15.78
CA ARG A 49 -2.77 6.88 15.32
C ARG A 49 -2.99 6.91 13.83
N ILE A 50 -2.12 6.22 13.11
CA ILE A 50 -2.22 6.06 11.66
C ILE A 50 -2.94 4.75 11.38
N LEU A 51 -4.11 4.85 10.78
CA LEU A 51 -4.95 3.72 10.41
C LEU A 51 -4.65 3.27 8.97
N PRO A 52 -4.72 1.98 8.68
CA PRO A 52 -4.70 1.54 7.30
C PRO A 52 -5.92 2.08 6.55
N LEU A 53 -5.77 2.25 5.22
CA LEU A 53 -6.89 2.56 4.34
C LEU A 53 -7.94 1.44 4.43
N PRO A 54 -9.24 1.78 4.29
CA PRO A 54 -10.29 0.79 4.36
C PRO A 54 -10.13 -0.28 3.27
N ASP A 55 -10.20 -1.52 3.69
CA ASP A 55 -10.11 -2.69 2.83
C ASP A 55 -11.50 -3.22 2.44
N PRO A 56 -11.57 -4.05 1.37
CA PRO A 56 -12.73 -4.89 1.17
C PRO A 56 -12.98 -5.73 2.43
N THR A 57 -14.22 -5.82 2.87
CA THR A 57 -14.64 -6.69 3.96
C THR A 57 -15.43 -7.86 3.39
N MET A 58 -15.52 -8.96 4.14
CA MET A 58 -16.34 -10.12 3.73
C MET A 58 -17.81 -9.76 3.50
N ASP A 59 -18.30 -8.66 4.07
CA ASP A 59 -19.68 -8.17 3.90
C ASP A 59 -19.86 -7.36 2.59
N ASN A 60 -18.77 -6.97 1.92
CA ASN A 60 -18.82 -6.14 0.71
C ASN A 60 -17.80 -6.60 -0.34
N LEU A 61 -18.05 -7.77 -0.90
CA LEU A 61 -17.21 -8.35 -1.97
C LEU A 61 -17.72 -7.99 -3.37
N ASN A 62 -18.85 -7.32 -3.47
CA ASN A 62 -19.45 -6.95 -4.75
C ASN A 62 -18.78 -5.70 -5.34
N ASP A 63 -18.70 -5.65 -6.67
CA ASP A 63 -18.08 -4.57 -7.45
C ASP A 63 -16.62 -4.30 -7.02
N ALA A 64 -15.88 -5.37 -6.69
CA ALA A 64 -14.53 -5.32 -6.19
C ALA A 64 -13.57 -6.21 -7.00
N THR A 65 -12.29 -5.80 -7.03
CA THR A 65 -11.18 -6.65 -7.43
C THR A 65 -10.50 -7.18 -6.17
N LEU A 66 -10.44 -8.51 -6.05
CA LEU A 66 -9.99 -9.20 -4.86
C LEU A 66 -8.75 -10.05 -5.18
N SER A 67 -7.75 -10.02 -4.32
CA SER A 67 -6.63 -10.98 -4.36
C SER A 67 -7.07 -12.27 -3.68
N VAL A 68 -6.85 -13.38 -4.33
CA VAL A 68 -7.38 -14.68 -3.89
C VAL A 68 -6.37 -15.80 -4.02
N SER A 69 -6.62 -16.89 -3.27
CA SER A 69 -6.07 -18.20 -3.58
C SER A 69 -7.20 -19.18 -3.87
N LEU A 70 -6.91 -20.13 -4.74
CA LEU A 70 -7.80 -21.23 -5.09
C LEU A 70 -7.08 -22.55 -4.82
N GLU A 71 -7.72 -23.45 -4.09
CA GLU A 71 -7.20 -24.80 -3.86
C GLU A 71 -7.63 -25.75 -4.99
N GLU A 72 -6.96 -26.89 -5.12
CA GLU A 72 -7.34 -27.94 -6.05
C GLU A 72 -8.81 -28.36 -5.83
N GLY A 73 -9.59 -28.38 -6.89
CA GLY A 73 -11.03 -28.67 -6.82
C GLY A 73 -11.90 -27.51 -6.33
N GLY A 74 -11.32 -26.33 -6.05
CA GLY A 74 -12.07 -25.16 -5.62
C GLY A 74 -12.95 -24.54 -6.72
N ALA A 75 -12.80 -24.94 -7.98
CA ALA A 75 -13.72 -24.59 -9.06
C ALA A 75 -14.54 -25.81 -9.48
N TYR A 76 -15.86 -25.72 -9.42
CA TYR A 76 -16.75 -26.85 -9.68
C TYR A 76 -18.12 -26.41 -10.23
N VAL A 77 -18.89 -27.36 -10.70
CA VAL A 77 -20.30 -27.16 -11.08
C VAL A 77 -21.20 -27.70 -9.97
N ASP A 78 -22.08 -26.86 -9.46
CA ASP A 78 -23.05 -27.25 -8.43
C ASP A 78 -24.20 -28.11 -8.97
N ASP A 79 -25.05 -28.62 -8.09
CA ASP A 79 -26.21 -29.47 -8.42
C ASP A 79 -27.23 -28.76 -9.35
N THR A 80 -27.16 -27.43 -9.48
CA THR A 80 -28.01 -26.63 -10.37
C THR A 80 -27.38 -26.40 -11.73
N GLY A 81 -26.19 -26.94 -11.99
CA GLY A 81 -25.45 -26.79 -13.24
C GLY A 81 -24.74 -25.44 -13.38
N LYS A 82 -24.47 -24.75 -12.25
CA LYS A 82 -23.78 -23.45 -12.23
C LYS A 82 -22.37 -23.60 -11.69
N MET A 83 -21.43 -22.93 -12.33
CA MET A 83 -20.05 -22.89 -11.87
C MET A 83 -19.92 -22.04 -10.62
N GLN A 84 -19.19 -22.57 -9.64
CA GLN A 84 -18.83 -21.94 -8.37
C GLN A 84 -17.32 -21.94 -8.22
N MET A 85 -16.79 -20.99 -7.44
CA MET A 85 -15.41 -20.98 -6.95
C MET A 85 -15.38 -20.80 -5.44
N ASP A 86 -14.67 -21.69 -4.75
CA ASP A 86 -14.33 -21.56 -3.33
C ASP A 86 -12.98 -20.86 -3.25
N VAL A 87 -12.98 -19.63 -2.79
CA VAL A 87 -11.79 -18.78 -2.74
C VAL A 87 -11.47 -18.34 -1.32
N LYS A 88 -10.18 -18.28 -0.99
CA LYS A 88 -9.68 -17.52 0.16
C LYS A 88 -9.36 -16.12 -0.32
N ILE A 89 -9.77 -15.12 0.43
CA ILE A 89 -9.65 -13.69 0.08
C ILE A 89 -8.60 -13.05 0.96
N TYR A 90 -7.74 -12.25 0.35
CA TYR A 90 -6.59 -11.63 1.00
C TYR A 90 -6.57 -10.13 0.80
N THR A 91 -5.97 -9.46 1.77
CA THR A 91 -5.60 -8.05 1.69
C THR A 91 -4.23 -7.82 2.31
N TYR A 92 -3.76 -6.59 2.33
CA TYR A 92 -2.53 -6.14 2.99
C TYR A 92 -2.76 -4.73 3.55
N ASP A 93 -2.03 -4.36 4.59
CA ASP A 93 -2.14 -3.02 5.18
C ASP A 93 -1.65 -1.97 4.17
N LYS A 94 -2.50 -0.97 3.92
CA LYS A 94 -2.30 0.14 2.99
C LYS A 94 -2.40 1.46 3.73
N TYR A 95 -1.50 2.39 3.46
CA TYR A 95 -1.47 3.68 4.13
C TYR A 95 -1.42 4.82 3.13
N ASP A 96 -2.10 5.91 3.44
CA ASP A 96 -2.08 7.12 2.64
C ASP A 96 -0.69 7.79 2.71
N MET A 97 -0.24 8.34 1.57
CA MET A 97 1.05 9.02 1.47
C MET A 97 1.14 10.21 2.43
N VAL A 98 0.06 10.96 2.63
CA VAL A 98 0.06 12.13 3.51
C VAL A 98 0.28 11.70 4.94
N ASP A 99 -0.42 10.66 5.40
CA ASP A 99 -0.30 10.12 6.75
C ASP A 99 1.13 9.63 7.01
N ILE A 100 1.71 8.87 6.08
CA ILE A 100 3.09 8.38 6.20
C ILE A 100 4.11 9.52 6.14
N SER A 101 3.88 10.56 5.34
CA SER A 101 4.77 11.73 5.29
C SER A 101 4.83 12.50 6.61
N MET A 102 3.74 12.49 7.38
CA MET A 102 3.60 13.19 8.68
C MET A 102 4.02 12.34 9.88
N LEU A 103 4.32 11.06 9.68
CA LEU A 103 4.73 10.11 10.70
C LEU A 103 5.96 10.59 11.47
N LYS A 104 5.94 10.42 12.78
CA LYS A 104 7.04 10.79 13.70
C LYS A 104 7.20 9.76 14.81
N VAL A 105 8.34 9.80 15.48
CA VAL A 105 8.58 9.01 16.68
C VAL A 105 7.55 9.37 17.76
N GLY A 106 6.99 8.35 18.40
CA GLY A 106 5.90 8.43 19.37
C GLY A 106 4.50 8.22 18.76
N ASP A 107 4.35 8.26 17.44
CA ASP A 107 3.07 7.90 16.80
C ASP A 107 2.84 6.37 16.84
N ILE A 108 1.61 5.95 16.58
CA ILE A 108 1.20 4.54 16.54
C ILE A 108 0.77 4.22 15.12
N LEU A 109 1.45 3.26 14.50
CA LEU A 109 1.01 2.64 13.26
C LEU A 109 0.10 1.46 13.59
N VAL A 110 -1.13 1.48 13.10
CA VAL A 110 -2.08 0.37 13.28
C VAL A 110 -1.92 -0.59 12.12
N THR A 111 -1.62 -1.85 12.43
CA THR A 111 -1.49 -2.93 11.44
C THR A 111 -2.51 -4.03 11.72
N HIS A 112 -2.72 -4.95 10.79
CA HIS A 112 -3.53 -6.15 11.03
C HIS A 112 -3.03 -7.01 12.19
N SER A 113 -1.72 -6.94 12.49
CA SER A 113 -1.09 -7.68 13.59
C SER A 113 -1.19 -6.95 14.93
N GLY A 114 -1.66 -5.70 14.95
CA GLY A 114 -1.82 -4.88 16.15
C GLY A 114 -1.18 -3.49 16.02
N ASP A 115 -1.13 -2.79 17.14
CA ASP A 115 -0.58 -1.45 17.24
C ASP A 115 0.95 -1.49 17.35
N VAL A 116 1.63 -0.70 16.54
CA VAL A 116 3.09 -0.54 16.54
C VAL A 116 3.44 0.88 16.95
N GLU A 117 4.04 1.04 18.14
CA GLU A 117 4.61 2.31 18.56
C GLU A 117 5.90 2.60 17.78
N ILE A 118 6.00 3.79 17.20
CA ILE A 118 7.17 4.20 16.44
C ILE A 118 8.22 4.74 17.39
N THR A 119 9.26 3.95 17.65
CA THR A 119 10.40 4.32 18.50
C THR A 119 11.58 4.83 17.70
N ALA A 120 11.67 4.45 16.42
CA ALA A 120 12.67 4.94 15.48
C ALA A 120 12.05 5.08 14.09
N LEU A 121 12.47 6.11 13.33
CA LEU A 121 11.96 6.42 12.01
C LEU A 121 13.10 6.92 11.12
N VAL A 122 13.31 6.27 9.99
CA VAL A 122 14.26 6.69 8.96
C VAL A 122 13.54 6.80 7.63
N ARG A 123 13.79 7.88 6.91
CA ARG A 123 13.31 8.07 5.53
C ARG A 123 14.49 7.97 4.59
N GLU A 124 14.44 7.03 3.67
CA GLU A 124 15.51 6.79 2.71
C GLU A 124 15.34 7.65 1.45
N ASP A 125 16.44 7.88 0.74
CA ASP A 125 16.44 8.56 -0.55
C ASP A 125 15.66 7.77 -1.63
N SER A 126 15.50 6.46 -1.44
CA SER A 126 14.65 5.57 -2.24
C SER A 126 13.16 5.87 -2.12
N GLY A 127 12.74 6.61 -1.08
CA GLY A 127 11.37 6.84 -0.69
C GLY A 127 10.84 5.83 0.33
N ALA A 128 11.58 4.79 0.68
CA ALA A 128 11.20 3.87 1.73
C ALA A 128 11.23 4.53 3.11
N VAL A 129 10.36 4.06 4.01
CA VAL A 129 10.29 4.53 5.39
C VAL A 129 10.51 3.34 6.32
N LEU A 130 11.66 3.37 7.02
CA LEU A 130 12.03 2.34 7.99
C LEU A 130 11.48 2.71 9.35
N ILE A 131 10.71 1.81 9.93
CA ILE A 131 10.11 1.94 11.27
C ILE A 131 10.79 0.94 12.19
N ASN A 132 11.27 1.43 13.34
CA ASN A 132 11.91 0.62 14.38
C ASN A 132 13.08 -0.22 13.87
N GLY A 133 13.89 0.37 12.97
CA GLY A 133 15.09 -0.26 12.41
C GLY A 133 14.85 -1.04 11.10
N GLY A 134 13.60 -1.06 10.61
CA GLY A 134 13.27 -1.80 9.39
C GLY A 134 13.27 -3.31 9.59
N LEU A 135 13.12 -4.05 8.47
CA LEU A 135 13.06 -5.52 8.47
C LEU A 135 14.29 -6.18 9.07
N ASP A 136 15.47 -5.58 8.92
CA ASP A 136 16.74 -6.14 9.42
C ASP A 136 16.81 -6.15 10.96
N GLU A 137 16.04 -5.28 11.63
CA GLU A 137 15.99 -5.17 13.10
C GLU A 137 14.64 -5.58 13.69
N ASN A 138 13.85 -6.37 12.95
CA ASN A 138 12.48 -6.79 13.30
C ASN A 138 11.49 -5.61 13.40
N GLY A 139 11.74 -4.53 12.69
CA GLY A 139 10.80 -3.44 12.45
C GLY A 139 10.07 -3.63 11.12
N PHE A 140 9.66 -2.52 10.51
CA PHE A 140 8.88 -2.48 9.27
C PHE A 140 9.56 -1.58 8.24
N ASP A 141 9.57 -2.04 6.99
CA ASP A 141 9.86 -1.19 5.85
C ASP A 141 8.55 -0.88 5.13
N LEU A 142 8.19 0.39 5.04
CA LEU A 142 7.08 0.85 4.23
C LEU A 142 7.62 1.35 2.89
N ILE A 143 7.12 0.79 1.81
CA ILE A 143 7.45 1.20 0.43
C ILE A 143 6.18 1.58 -0.32
N THR A 144 6.32 2.35 -1.40
CA THR A 144 5.19 2.78 -2.22
C THR A 144 5.03 1.91 -3.47
N ASP A 145 3.79 1.70 -3.88
CA ASP A 145 3.47 1.26 -5.22
C ASP A 145 3.39 2.44 -6.22
N GLU A 146 3.08 2.13 -7.48
CA GLU A 146 2.98 3.12 -8.56
C GLU A 146 1.87 4.16 -8.33
N THR A 147 0.91 3.87 -7.46
CA THR A 147 -0.21 4.77 -7.11
C THR A 147 0.13 5.71 -5.95
N GLY A 148 1.28 5.51 -5.30
CA GLY A 148 1.71 6.28 -4.14
C GLY A 148 1.12 5.78 -2.82
N ILE A 149 0.50 4.59 -2.80
CA ILE A 149 0.03 3.93 -1.59
C ILE A 149 1.21 3.24 -0.92
N PHE A 150 1.41 3.50 0.37
CA PHE A 150 2.41 2.80 1.17
C PHE A 150 1.87 1.47 1.65
N TYR A 151 2.75 0.46 1.68
CA TYR A 151 2.46 -0.85 2.25
C TYR A 151 3.70 -1.44 2.93
N GLU A 152 3.50 -2.38 3.84
CA GLU A 152 4.58 -3.12 4.46
C GLU A 152 5.27 -4.01 3.44
N ARG A 153 6.59 -3.86 3.32
CA ARG A 153 7.43 -4.67 2.46
C ARG A 153 7.66 -6.05 3.09
N GLY A 154 7.24 -7.08 2.39
CA GLY A 154 7.58 -8.46 2.70
C GLY A 154 8.85 -8.92 1.99
N TYR A 155 9.04 -10.24 1.95
CA TYR A 155 10.15 -10.86 1.24
C TYR A 155 10.10 -10.57 -0.27
N ASN A 156 11.25 -10.25 -0.89
CA ASN A 156 11.38 -9.86 -2.31
C ASN A 156 10.49 -8.67 -2.73
N ASP A 157 10.35 -7.67 -1.87
CA ASP A 157 9.52 -6.48 -2.09
C ASP A 157 8.01 -6.80 -2.28
N ALA A 158 7.60 -8.02 -1.97
CA ALA A 158 6.21 -8.41 -2.04
C ALA A 158 5.38 -7.72 -0.94
N LYS A 159 4.09 -7.60 -1.20
CA LYS A 159 3.11 -7.17 -0.19
C LYS A 159 2.94 -8.23 0.88
N ASN A 160 2.77 -7.83 2.13
CA ASN A 160 2.52 -8.73 3.25
C ASN A 160 1.03 -9.10 3.31
N TRP A 161 0.63 -10.11 2.50
CA TRP A 161 -0.76 -10.54 2.38
C TRP A 161 -1.24 -11.32 3.61
N TYR A 162 -2.44 -11.03 4.09
CA TYR A 162 -3.15 -11.82 5.11
C TYR A 162 -4.57 -12.16 4.67
N GLU A 163 -5.06 -13.34 5.08
CA GLU A 163 -6.41 -13.83 4.79
C GLU A 163 -7.45 -13.05 5.61
N ILE A 164 -8.48 -12.53 4.94
CA ILE A 164 -9.63 -11.88 5.59
C ILE A 164 -10.85 -12.78 5.68
N GLY A 165 -10.89 -13.87 4.92
CA GLY A 165 -11.94 -14.87 4.95
C GLY A 165 -12.01 -15.73 3.72
N GLN A 166 -13.06 -16.54 3.66
CA GLN A 166 -13.34 -17.49 2.58
C GLN A 166 -14.76 -17.28 2.07
N ALA A 167 -14.95 -17.46 0.78
CA ALA A 167 -16.27 -17.35 0.15
C ALA A 167 -16.43 -18.36 -1.00
N THR A 168 -17.65 -18.87 -1.15
CA THR A 168 -18.09 -19.52 -2.38
C THR A 168 -18.79 -18.48 -3.24
N ILE A 169 -18.22 -18.18 -4.39
CA ILE A 169 -18.77 -17.16 -5.30
C ILE A 169 -19.15 -17.81 -6.62
N ARG A 170 -20.35 -17.51 -7.09
CA ARG A 170 -20.82 -17.97 -8.39
C ARG A 170 -20.00 -17.35 -9.51
N VAL A 171 -19.67 -18.14 -10.52
CA VAL A 171 -19.00 -17.68 -11.73
C VAL A 171 -20.03 -17.27 -12.78
N SER A 172 -19.82 -16.14 -13.44
CA SER A 172 -20.67 -15.68 -14.55
C SER A 172 -20.57 -16.61 -15.75
N VAL A 173 -21.61 -16.64 -16.57
CA VAL A 173 -21.57 -17.33 -17.87
C VAL A 173 -20.62 -16.66 -18.86
N ASP A 174 -20.38 -15.37 -18.68
CA ASP A 174 -19.48 -14.54 -19.48
C ASP A 174 -18.09 -14.39 -18.83
N PHE A 175 -17.75 -15.28 -17.88
CA PHE A 175 -16.47 -15.27 -17.19
C PHE A 175 -15.30 -15.45 -18.15
N GLU A 176 -14.26 -14.66 -17.92
CA GLU A 176 -12.98 -14.74 -18.63
C GLU A 176 -11.83 -14.92 -17.63
N TYR A 177 -10.98 -15.93 -17.90
CA TYR A 177 -9.74 -16.12 -17.15
C TYR A 177 -8.56 -15.77 -18.05
N HIS A 178 -7.78 -14.78 -17.61
CA HIS A 178 -6.60 -14.26 -18.28
C HIS A 178 -5.34 -14.79 -17.58
N ASP A 179 -4.59 -15.62 -18.27
CA ASP A 179 -3.34 -16.19 -17.76
C ASP A 179 -2.14 -15.57 -18.49
N THR A 180 -1.36 -14.80 -17.75
CA THR A 180 -0.09 -14.22 -18.19
C THR A 180 1.08 -14.73 -17.34
N SER A 181 0.90 -15.87 -16.66
CA SER A 181 1.91 -16.45 -15.77
C SER A 181 3.14 -17.01 -16.49
N ASP A 182 3.02 -17.29 -17.79
CA ASP A 182 4.13 -17.64 -18.66
C ASP A 182 4.46 -16.48 -19.61
N PRO A 183 5.54 -15.71 -19.35
CA PRO A 183 5.90 -14.57 -20.18
C PRO A 183 6.31 -14.94 -21.61
N GLU A 184 6.66 -16.23 -21.89
CA GLU A 184 7.02 -16.68 -23.22
C GLU A 184 5.77 -17.07 -24.03
N ALA A 185 4.71 -17.55 -23.39
CA ALA A 185 3.46 -17.93 -24.04
C ALA A 185 2.58 -16.72 -24.39
N GLY A 186 2.79 -15.59 -23.72
CA GLY A 186 1.89 -14.43 -23.80
C GLY A 186 0.60 -14.67 -23.02
N GLU A 187 -0.42 -13.84 -23.29
CA GLU A 187 -1.70 -13.97 -22.62
C GLU A 187 -2.52 -15.14 -23.21
N LEU A 188 -2.95 -16.05 -22.32
CA LEU A 188 -3.89 -17.11 -22.63
C LEU A 188 -5.26 -16.78 -22.04
N LEU A 189 -6.31 -16.93 -22.84
CA LEU A 189 -7.68 -16.62 -22.44
C LEU A 189 -8.50 -17.90 -22.35
N TYR A 190 -9.15 -18.12 -21.20
CA TYR A 190 -10.00 -19.28 -20.95
C TYR A 190 -11.41 -18.84 -20.56
N TYR A 191 -12.39 -19.67 -20.90
CA TYR A 191 -13.80 -19.50 -20.59
C TYR A 191 -14.25 -20.57 -19.58
N PRO A 192 -15.45 -20.47 -18.96
CA PRO A 192 -15.84 -21.38 -17.88
C PRO A 192 -15.65 -22.87 -18.21
N GLY A 193 -15.99 -23.28 -19.42
CA GLY A 193 -15.87 -24.69 -19.85
C GLY A 193 -14.42 -25.18 -19.89
N SER A 194 -13.50 -24.39 -20.45
CA SER A 194 -12.08 -24.72 -20.52
C SER A 194 -11.40 -24.65 -19.17
N PHE A 195 -11.82 -23.73 -18.31
CA PHE A 195 -11.32 -23.63 -16.94
C PHE A 195 -11.61 -24.89 -16.11
N LEU A 196 -12.78 -25.51 -16.31
CA LEU A 196 -13.20 -26.72 -15.58
C LEU A 196 -12.59 -28.03 -16.10
N ILE A 197 -12.08 -28.07 -17.33
CA ILE A 197 -11.61 -29.32 -17.98
C ILE A 197 -10.23 -29.79 -17.48
N GLY A 198 -9.60 -29.07 -16.55
CA GLY A 198 -8.40 -29.53 -15.86
C GLY A 198 -7.09 -29.05 -16.46
N GLU A 199 -7.07 -28.39 -17.60
CA GLU A 199 -5.82 -27.80 -18.14
C GLU A 199 -5.35 -26.58 -17.32
N VAL A 200 -6.26 -25.98 -16.53
CA VAL A 200 -6.00 -24.78 -15.75
C VAL A 200 -5.93 -25.05 -14.25
N THR A 201 -6.54 -26.13 -13.75
CA THR A 201 -6.64 -26.43 -12.30
C THR A 201 -5.36 -26.99 -11.68
N ASP A 202 -4.35 -27.33 -12.48
CA ASP A 202 -3.03 -27.75 -12.01
C ASP A 202 -2.12 -26.57 -11.65
N TYR A 203 -2.57 -25.34 -11.89
CA TYR A 203 -1.82 -24.14 -11.60
C TYR A 203 -1.94 -23.68 -10.15
N TYR A 204 -0.85 -23.11 -9.66
CA TYR A 204 -0.79 -22.59 -8.30
C TYR A 204 -1.37 -21.16 -8.25
N PHE A 205 -2.55 -21.00 -7.69
CA PHE A 205 -3.22 -19.72 -7.48
C PHE A 205 -2.95 -19.19 -6.08
N THR A 206 -2.34 -18.01 -5.98
CA THR A 206 -1.98 -17.36 -4.71
C THR A 206 -2.37 -15.90 -4.70
N PRO A 207 -2.47 -15.25 -3.54
CA PRO A 207 -2.78 -13.81 -3.48
C PRO A 207 -1.71 -12.93 -4.14
N TYR A 208 -0.51 -13.48 -4.39
CA TYR A 208 0.57 -12.75 -5.05
C TYR A 208 0.39 -12.65 -6.56
N ASN A 209 -0.28 -13.61 -7.17
CA ASN A 209 -0.39 -13.71 -8.62
C ASN A 209 -1.83 -13.73 -9.13
N THR A 210 -2.83 -13.86 -8.26
CA THR A 210 -4.20 -14.11 -8.70
C THR A 210 -5.17 -13.08 -8.15
N THR A 211 -5.94 -12.47 -9.05
CA THR A 211 -7.04 -11.58 -8.71
C THR A 211 -8.32 -12.02 -9.41
N ILE A 212 -9.47 -11.76 -8.77
CA ILE A 212 -10.79 -11.91 -9.36
C ILE A 212 -11.52 -10.57 -9.33
N ARG A 213 -12.36 -10.33 -10.33
CA ARG A 213 -13.33 -9.23 -10.34
C ARG A 213 -14.73 -9.76 -10.11
N VAL A 214 -15.39 -9.21 -9.08
CA VAL A 214 -16.75 -9.60 -8.70
C VAL A 214 -17.71 -8.47 -9.06
N GLU A 215 -18.74 -8.78 -9.85
CA GLU A 215 -19.85 -7.88 -10.18
C GLU A 215 -21.18 -8.59 -9.99
N ASN A 216 -22.16 -7.89 -9.40
CA ASN A 216 -23.48 -8.43 -9.13
C ASN A 216 -23.44 -9.80 -8.40
N GLY A 217 -22.49 -9.99 -7.48
CA GLY A 217 -22.29 -11.23 -6.72
C GLY A 217 -21.76 -12.40 -7.55
N GLN A 218 -21.17 -12.16 -8.72
CA GLN A 218 -20.59 -13.18 -9.58
C GLN A 218 -19.16 -12.81 -9.97
N ILE A 219 -18.29 -13.80 -10.05
CA ILE A 219 -16.95 -13.63 -10.65
C ILE A 219 -17.14 -13.49 -12.16
N ILE A 220 -16.73 -12.37 -12.71
CA ILE A 220 -16.79 -12.08 -14.16
C ILE A 220 -15.44 -12.19 -14.84
N GLU A 221 -14.35 -11.95 -14.09
CA GLU A 221 -12.98 -12.05 -14.58
C GLU A 221 -12.06 -12.63 -13.51
N MET A 222 -11.02 -13.31 -13.96
CA MET A 222 -9.90 -13.77 -13.15
C MET A 222 -8.61 -13.49 -13.90
N TYR A 223 -7.63 -12.99 -13.22
CA TYR A 223 -6.29 -12.73 -13.75
C TYR A 223 -5.25 -13.52 -12.97
N ARG A 224 -4.31 -14.11 -13.69
CA ARG A 224 -3.10 -14.68 -13.13
C ARG A 224 -1.90 -14.07 -13.82
N VAL A 225 -0.97 -13.54 -13.02
CA VAL A 225 0.21 -12.88 -13.53
C VAL A 225 1.48 -13.67 -13.18
N TYR A 226 2.54 -13.45 -13.95
CA TYR A 226 3.87 -13.96 -13.65
C TYR A 226 4.42 -13.27 -12.39
N ILE A 227 5.05 -14.07 -11.52
CA ILE A 227 5.86 -13.58 -10.40
C ILE A 227 7.31 -13.98 -10.71
N PRO A 228 8.23 -13.02 -10.82
CA PRO A 228 9.62 -13.26 -11.12
C PRO A 228 10.38 -14.00 -10.00
#